data_6ecbea1ae72db5fef70f8a0685657def
#
_entry.id   6ecbea1ae72db5fef70f8a0685657def
#
_cell.length_a   1.000
_cell.length_b   1.000
_cell.length_c   1.000
_cell.angle_alpha   90.00
_cell.angle_beta   90.00
_cell.angle_gamma   90.00
#
_symmetry.space_group_name_H-M   'P 1'
#
loop_
_entity.id
_entity.type
_entity.pdbx_description
1 polymer ?
#
loop_
_entity_poly.entity_id
_entity_poly.type
_entity_poly.pdbx_seq_one_letter_code
_entity_poly.pdbx_strand_id
1 'polypeptide(L)'
;MLSTQNVLRIAISFCAIAIFGSCATYHTPLSREISQGSLSTPDFRAEGPLSAPDKKISFVDKTDLFDWPVDDARLTRGFLPKKRRPHLGIDLASKRGTPILAAQGGMVIYTGREFRGYGKMILVESGNGWATLYAHMDKIVVQEGQKVSRGQMIGAMGRTGRATGVHLHFEIRKDRGPIDPLPLLPNGSKVASYLRDRPSKN
;
A
#
# COMPACT_ATOMS: atom_id res chain seq x y z
N MET A 1 -25.46 -29.92 41.84
CA MET A 1 -25.09 -28.69 42.56
C MET A 1 -24.40 -27.80 41.55
N LEU A 2 -25.15 -26.95 40.94
CA LEU A 2 -25.11 -25.49 40.92
C LEU A 2 -23.77 -24.93 40.44
N SER A 3 -23.70 -24.54 39.19
CA SER A 3 -24.09 -23.20 38.65
C SER A 3 -23.13 -22.11 39.05
N THR A 4 -22.52 -21.43 38.15
CA THR A 4 -22.94 -20.06 37.78
C THR A 4 -22.13 -19.53 36.64
N GLN A 5 -22.87 -19.16 35.61
CA GLN A 5 -22.41 -18.31 34.51
C GLN A 5 -22.19 -16.89 35.00
N ASN A 6 -21.11 -16.25 34.58
CA ASN A 6 -21.03 -14.79 34.61
C ASN A 6 -20.73 -14.26 33.21
N VAL A 7 -21.80 -13.85 32.56
CA VAL A 7 -21.78 -13.06 31.32
C VAL A 7 -21.56 -11.61 31.72
N LEU A 8 -20.38 -11.06 31.51
CA LEU A 8 -20.13 -9.64 31.69
C LEU A 8 -20.51 -8.89 30.40
N ARG A 9 -21.69 -8.31 30.40
CA ARG A 9 -22.16 -7.33 29.41
C ARG A 9 -21.45 -5.99 29.66
N ILE A 10 -20.56 -5.58 28.78
CA ILE A 10 -20.04 -4.20 28.76
C ILE A 10 -21.03 -3.35 27.96
N ALA A 11 -21.80 -2.53 28.68
CA ALA A 11 -22.65 -1.49 28.13
C ALA A 11 -21.78 -0.32 27.67
N ILE A 12 -21.81 0.00 26.37
CA ILE A 12 -21.19 1.21 25.83
C ILE A 12 -22.16 2.36 26.08
N SER A 13 -21.78 3.22 27.02
CA SER A 13 -22.49 4.45 27.34
C SER A 13 -22.11 5.54 26.35
N PHE A 14 -23.06 5.97 25.51
CA PHE A 14 -22.92 7.16 24.67
C PHE A 14 -23.05 8.39 25.57
N CYS A 15 -21.95 9.12 25.78
CA CYS A 15 -21.96 10.43 26.42
C CYS A 15 -22.09 11.51 25.35
N ALA A 16 -23.30 12.03 25.17
CA ALA A 16 -23.57 13.20 24.35
C ALA A 16 -23.15 14.45 25.11
N ILE A 17 -22.07 15.11 24.65
CA ILE A 17 -21.69 16.43 25.16
C ILE A 17 -22.37 17.49 24.29
N ALA A 18 -23.37 18.13 24.84
CA ALA A 18 -23.96 19.35 24.31
C ALA A 18 -23.03 20.54 24.59
N ILE A 19 -22.48 21.13 23.55
CA ILE A 19 -21.71 22.41 23.69
C ILE A 19 -22.69 23.57 23.46
N PHE A 20 -23.03 24.24 24.55
CA PHE A 20 -23.74 25.52 24.50
C PHE A 20 -22.84 26.61 23.95
N GLY A 21 -23.36 27.31 22.94
CA GLY A 21 -22.71 28.47 22.35
C GLY A 21 -22.58 29.64 23.30
N SER A 22 -21.43 30.28 23.29
CA SER A 22 -21.26 31.62 23.83
C SER A 22 -20.85 32.54 22.69
N CYS A 23 -21.78 33.40 22.27
CA CYS A 23 -21.53 34.52 21.37
C CYS A 23 -20.66 35.54 22.07
N ALA A 24 -19.40 35.64 21.73
CA ALA A 24 -18.56 36.79 22.07
C ALA A 24 -18.53 37.73 20.87
N THR A 25 -19.23 38.87 21.03
CA THR A 25 -19.18 40.02 20.11
C THR A 25 -17.83 40.71 20.26
N TYR A 26 -17.00 40.61 19.22
CA TYR A 26 -15.83 41.49 19.13
C TYR A 26 -16.19 42.79 18.47
N HIS A 27 -16.18 43.86 19.29
CA HIS A 27 -16.17 45.25 18.81
C HIS A 27 -14.83 45.53 18.13
N THR A 28 -14.87 45.92 16.87
CA THR A 28 -13.74 46.57 16.21
C THR A 28 -13.85 48.09 16.38
N PRO A 29 -12.83 48.76 16.83
CA PRO A 29 -12.70 50.20 16.65
C PRO A 29 -11.61 50.51 15.60
N LEU A 30 -11.83 51.63 14.92
CA LEU A 30 -10.89 52.49 14.21
C LEU A 30 -10.79 52.37 12.71
N SER A 31 -11.67 53.17 12.11
CA SER A 31 -11.44 53.85 10.87
C SER A 31 -10.08 54.56 10.87
N ARG A 32 -9.21 54.17 9.93
CA ARG A 32 -8.02 54.95 9.59
C ARG A 32 -8.15 55.34 8.15
N GLU A 33 -8.28 56.65 7.95
CA GLU A 33 -8.31 57.31 6.64
C GLU A 33 -7.10 56.87 5.81
N ILE A 34 -7.38 56.30 4.63
CA ILE A 34 -6.35 56.03 3.61
C ILE A 34 -6.41 57.17 2.63
N SER A 35 -5.38 57.98 2.70
CA SER A 35 -5.00 59.02 1.76
C SER A 35 -5.05 58.47 0.33
N GLN A 36 -5.72 59.25 -0.56
CA GLN A 36 -5.76 59.02 -1.99
C GLN A 36 -4.37 59.13 -2.58
N GLY A 37 -3.67 58.01 -2.74
CA GLY A 37 -2.49 57.89 -3.58
C GLY A 37 -2.92 57.41 -4.98
N SER A 38 -2.70 58.23 -5.98
CA SER A 38 -2.89 57.94 -7.40
C SER A 38 -2.13 56.67 -7.77
N LEU A 39 -2.84 55.52 -7.93
CA LEU A 39 -2.29 54.31 -8.53
C LEU A 39 -2.37 54.45 -10.07
N SER A 40 -1.20 54.69 -10.67
CA SER A 40 -1.00 54.49 -12.10
C SER A 40 -1.16 52.97 -12.38
N THR A 41 -2.13 52.65 -13.24
CA THR A 41 -2.34 51.31 -13.76
C THR A 41 -1.11 50.88 -14.56
N PRO A 42 -0.48 49.71 -14.27
CA PRO A 42 0.51 49.15 -15.16
C PRO A 42 -0.16 48.72 -16.46
N ASP A 43 0.38 49.23 -17.58
CA ASP A 43 0.00 48.88 -18.94
C ASP A 43 0.25 47.38 -19.18
N PHE A 44 -0.79 46.56 -19.13
CA PHE A 44 -0.77 45.16 -19.52
C PHE A 44 -0.73 45.07 -21.03
N ARG A 45 0.46 45.26 -21.58
CA ARG A 45 0.73 44.95 -22.98
C ARG A 45 0.60 43.42 -23.10
N ALA A 46 -0.36 42.99 -23.89
CA ALA A 46 -0.60 41.60 -24.22
C ALA A 46 0.68 40.98 -24.82
N GLU A 47 1.44 40.27 -24.01
CA GLU A 47 2.45 39.32 -24.50
C GLU A 47 1.69 38.16 -25.14
N GLY A 48 2.15 37.74 -26.30
CA GLY A 48 1.52 36.75 -27.15
C GLY A 48 1.30 35.39 -26.48
N PRO A 49 0.63 34.43 -27.14
CA PRO A 49 0.18 33.19 -26.53
C PRO A 49 1.37 32.45 -25.93
N LEU A 50 1.35 32.29 -24.59
CA LEU A 50 2.24 31.39 -23.87
C LEU A 50 2.10 30.01 -24.52
N SER A 51 3.12 29.62 -25.29
CA SER A 51 3.26 28.27 -25.74
C SER A 51 3.24 27.38 -24.48
N ALA A 52 2.16 26.61 -24.31
CA ALA A 52 2.09 25.61 -23.31
C ALA A 52 3.34 24.73 -23.44
N PRO A 53 4.09 24.47 -22.35
CA PRO A 53 5.17 23.52 -22.44
C PRO A 53 4.53 22.19 -22.86
N ASP A 54 4.94 21.68 -24.02
CA ASP A 54 4.66 20.31 -24.43
C ASP A 54 5.20 19.36 -23.34
N LYS A 55 4.39 19.18 -22.29
CA LYS A 55 4.59 18.14 -21.34
C LYS A 55 4.29 16.85 -22.08
N LYS A 56 5.30 16.31 -22.79
CA LYS A 56 5.30 14.92 -23.20
C LYS A 56 4.88 14.13 -21.97
N ILE A 57 3.63 13.69 -21.97
CA ILE A 57 3.18 12.65 -21.03
C ILE A 57 3.99 11.44 -21.44
N SER A 58 5.18 11.28 -20.83
CA SER A 58 5.89 10.02 -20.92
C SER A 58 4.92 8.99 -20.36
N PHE A 59 4.48 8.07 -21.20
CA PHE A 59 3.83 6.84 -20.73
C PHE A 59 4.82 6.23 -19.75
N VAL A 60 4.55 6.35 -18.45
CA VAL A 60 5.26 5.58 -17.44
C VAL A 60 5.00 4.14 -17.82
N ASP A 61 6.05 3.45 -18.26
CA ASP A 61 5.94 2.04 -18.58
C ASP A 61 5.35 1.34 -17.34
N LYS A 62 4.26 0.60 -17.51
CA LYS A 62 3.60 -0.10 -16.40
C LYS A 62 4.56 -0.99 -15.60
N THR A 63 5.71 -1.33 -16.19
CA THR A 63 6.77 -2.11 -15.57
C THR A 63 7.54 -1.36 -14.48
N ASP A 64 7.39 -0.02 -14.36
CA ASP A 64 8.10 0.80 -13.38
C ASP A 64 7.27 1.11 -12.12
N LEU A 65 6.06 0.59 -12.02
CA LEU A 65 5.19 0.85 -10.87
C LEU A 65 5.63 0.09 -9.61
N PHE A 66 6.17 -1.11 -9.77
CA PHE A 66 6.58 -1.99 -8.67
C PHE A 66 7.94 -2.61 -8.93
N ASP A 67 8.74 -2.77 -7.88
CA ASP A 67 9.98 -3.53 -7.92
C ASP A 67 9.78 -4.95 -7.35
N TRP A 68 10.74 -5.84 -7.63
CA TRP A 68 10.76 -7.15 -6.99
C TRP A 68 10.91 -6.97 -5.47
N PRO A 69 10.08 -7.66 -4.65
CA PRO A 69 10.14 -7.56 -3.20
C PRO A 69 11.32 -8.32 -2.59
N VAL A 70 12.11 -9.02 -3.40
CA VAL A 70 13.30 -9.79 -3.02
C VAL A 70 14.29 -9.75 -4.16
N ASP A 71 15.56 -9.42 -3.87
CA ASP A 71 16.61 -9.27 -4.89
C ASP A 71 17.02 -10.61 -5.52
N ASP A 72 17.09 -11.69 -4.74
CA ASP A 72 17.48 -13.02 -5.20
C ASP A 72 16.48 -14.07 -4.71
N ALA A 73 15.53 -14.42 -5.57
CA ALA A 73 14.54 -15.44 -5.26
C ALA A 73 14.09 -16.18 -6.53
N ARG A 74 13.79 -17.47 -6.36
CA ARG A 74 13.24 -18.31 -7.41
C ARG A 74 11.71 -18.26 -7.34
N LEU A 75 11.06 -17.86 -8.44
CA LEU A 75 9.61 -17.99 -8.60
C LEU A 75 9.20 -19.48 -8.60
N THR A 76 8.37 -19.86 -7.65
CA THR A 76 7.95 -21.26 -7.44
C THR A 76 6.49 -21.50 -7.80
N ARG A 77 5.65 -20.46 -7.69
CA ARG A 77 4.23 -20.53 -8.01
C ARG A 77 3.75 -19.19 -8.55
N GLY A 78 2.99 -19.23 -9.65
CA GLY A 78 2.38 -18.03 -10.25
C GLY A 78 0.97 -17.75 -9.75
N PHE A 79 0.37 -16.67 -10.26
CA PHE A 79 -1.00 -16.25 -9.99
C PHE A 79 -2.02 -17.22 -10.62
N LEU A 80 -2.92 -17.82 -9.83
CA LEU A 80 -3.87 -18.85 -10.26
C LEU A 80 -5.25 -18.64 -9.61
N PRO A 81 -5.99 -17.57 -9.95
CA PRO A 81 -7.22 -17.18 -9.23
C PRO A 81 -8.39 -18.14 -9.49
N LYS A 82 -8.42 -18.82 -10.62
CA LYS A 82 -9.54 -19.69 -11.05
C LYS A 82 -9.36 -21.17 -10.72
N LYS A 83 -8.33 -21.56 -9.96
CA LYS A 83 -8.12 -22.96 -9.56
C LYS A 83 -9.01 -23.33 -8.36
N ARG A 84 -9.30 -24.63 -8.19
CA ARG A 84 -10.04 -25.16 -7.02
C ARG A 84 -9.44 -24.70 -5.67
N ARG A 85 -8.12 -24.49 -5.64
CA ARG A 85 -7.41 -23.82 -4.56
C ARG A 85 -6.73 -22.58 -5.14
N PRO A 86 -7.39 -21.42 -5.10
CA PRO A 86 -6.86 -20.19 -5.67
C PRO A 86 -5.49 -19.84 -5.10
N HIS A 87 -4.66 -19.20 -5.93
CA HIS A 87 -3.42 -18.57 -5.54
C HIS A 87 -3.46 -17.12 -6.01
N LEU A 88 -3.55 -16.21 -5.07
CA LEU A 88 -3.89 -14.80 -5.30
C LEU A 88 -2.66 -13.89 -5.43
N GLY A 89 -1.49 -14.50 -5.60
CA GLY A 89 -0.21 -13.82 -5.76
C GLY A 89 0.82 -14.69 -6.44
N ILE A 90 2.08 -14.43 -6.14
CA ILE A 90 3.23 -15.25 -6.56
C ILE A 90 4.01 -15.71 -5.33
N ASP A 91 4.63 -16.89 -5.42
CA ASP A 91 5.51 -17.41 -4.38
C ASP A 91 6.97 -17.34 -4.82
N LEU A 92 7.78 -16.64 -4.03
CA LEU A 92 9.20 -16.39 -4.23
C LEU A 92 10.01 -17.10 -3.16
N ALA A 93 10.73 -18.17 -3.54
CA ALA A 93 11.51 -18.96 -2.60
C ALA A 93 12.98 -18.50 -2.55
N SER A 94 13.49 -18.34 -1.34
CA SER A 94 14.90 -18.08 -1.04
C SER A 94 15.27 -18.63 0.34
N LYS A 95 16.37 -18.21 0.93
CA LYS A 95 16.81 -18.65 2.26
C LYS A 95 15.93 -17.98 3.34
N ARG A 96 15.74 -18.69 4.49
CA ARG A 96 15.13 -18.06 5.67
C ARG A 96 15.93 -16.84 6.08
N GLY A 97 15.25 -15.76 6.43
CA GLY A 97 15.90 -14.51 6.80
C GLY A 97 16.27 -13.60 5.63
N THR A 98 16.10 -14.04 4.36
CA THR A 98 16.29 -13.14 3.19
C THR A 98 15.49 -11.88 3.37
N PRO A 99 16.08 -10.68 3.17
CA PRO A 99 15.37 -9.40 3.28
C PRO A 99 14.16 -9.34 2.36
N ILE A 100 13.06 -8.80 2.86
CA ILE A 100 11.87 -8.47 2.09
C ILE A 100 11.80 -6.96 2.00
N LEU A 101 11.68 -6.45 0.79
CA LEU A 101 11.67 -5.03 0.45
C LEU A 101 10.26 -4.59 0.05
N ALA A 102 9.91 -3.35 0.32
CA ALA A 102 8.66 -2.76 -0.16
C ALA A 102 8.73 -2.59 -1.69
N ALA A 103 7.91 -3.33 -2.41
CA ALA A 103 7.86 -3.28 -3.87
C ALA A 103 7.41 -1.91 -4.42
N GLN A 104 6.68 -1.15 -3.60
CA GLN A 104 6.27 0.23 -3.85
C GLN A 104 6.24 1.00 -2.53
N GLY A 105 6.51 2.32 -2.57
CA GLY A 105 6.35 3.19 -1.42
C GLY A 105 4.89 3.35 -1.01
N GLY A 106 4.63 3.54 0.29
CA GLY A 106 3.26 3.68 0.77
C GLY A 106 3.15 3.74 2.29
N MET A 107 1.93 3.53 2.78
CA MET A 107 1.60 3.44 4.20
C MET A 107 1.38 1.98 4.59
N VAL A 108 2.02 1.53 5.65
CA VAL A 108 1.72 0.22 6.26
C VAL A 108 0.35 0.29 6.92
N ILE A 109 -0.63 -0.40 6.36
CA ILE A 109 -2.01 -0.38 6.87
C ILE A 109 -2.36 -1.63 7.69
N TYR A 110 -1.48 -2.63 7.71
CA TYR A 110 -1.63 -3.81 8.53
C TYR A 110 -0.29 -4.51 8.76
N THR A 111 -0.07 -4.95 10.00
CA THR A 111 0.99 -5.91 10.36
C THR A 111 0.41 -6.91 11.36
N GLY A 112 0.54 -8.22 11.10
CA GLY A 112 -0.04 -9.19 12.03
C GLY A 112 -0.04 -10.62 11.51
N ARG A 113 -0.90 -11.46 12.09
CA ARG A 113 -1.05 -12.88 11.74
C ARG A 113 -2.49 -13.39 11.83
N GLU A 114 -3.45 -12.50 11.95
CA GLU A 114 -4.86 -12.83 12.16
C GLU A 114 -5.52 -13.43 10.91
N PHE A 115 -5.02 -13.11 9.71
CA PHE A 115 -5.56 -13.65 8.47
C PHE A 115 -5.13 -15.11 8.27
N ARG A 116 -6.12 -16.00 8.31
CA ARG A 116 -5.90 -17.43 8.21
C ARG A 116 -5.12 -17.81 6.95
N GLY A 117 -4.02 -18.51 7.14
CA GLY A 117 -3.19 -19.02 6.05
C GLY A 117 -1.95 -18.18 5.78
N TYR A 118 -2.00 -16.85 5.87
CA TYR A 118 -0.89 -15.97 5.53
C TYR A 118 0.26 -15.97 6.56
N GLY A 119 -0.02 -16.34 7.82
CA GLY A 119 0.98 -16.24 8.89
C GLY A 119 1.33 -14.77 9.17
N LYS A 120 2.57 -14.48 9.49
CA LYS A 120 3.02 -13.09 9.66
C LYS A 120 2.99 -12.39 8.31
N MET A 121 2.27 -11.29 8.22
CA MET A 121 2.09 -10.54 6.99
C MET A 121 2.10 -9.03 7.20
N ILE A 122 2.36 -8.32 6.11
CA ILE A 122 2.28 -6.86 5.99
C ILE A 122 1.37 -6.54 4.82
N LEU A 123 0.57 -5.46 4.95
CA LEU A 123 -0.15 -4.83 3.85
C LEU A 123 0.30 -3.37 3.77
N VAL A 124 0.78 -2.96 2.59
CA VAL A 124 1.19 -1.59 2.29
C VAL A 124 0.25 -1.00 1.27
N GLU A 125 -0.39 0.14 1.58
CA GLU A 125 -1.22 0.91 0.65
C GLU A 125 -0.37 1.99 -0.01
N SER A 126 -0.39 2.03 -1.35
CA SER A 126 0.43 2.94 -2.17
C SER A 126 -0.38 4.03 -2.86
N GLY A 127 -1.63 4.25 -2.44
CA GLY A 127 -2.55 5.23 -3.02
C GLY A 127 -3.21 4.75 -4.32
N ASN A 128 -4.17 5.55 -4.81
CA ASN A 128 -4.91 5.26 -6.06
C ASN A 128 -5.47 3.82 -6.14
N GLY A 129 -5.86 3.23 -5.02
CA GLY A 129 -6.39 1.87 -4.95
C GLY A 129 -5.33 0.76 -5.06
N TRP A 130 -4.03 1.08 -5.06
CA TRP A 130 -2.95 0.11 -5.08
C TRP A 130 -2.53 -0.31 -3.67
N ALA A 131 -2.28 -1.60 -3.50
CA ALA A 131 -1.66 -2.14 -2.29
C ALA A 131 -0.80 -3.36 -2.61
N THR A 132 0.17 -3.64 -1.74
CA THR A 132 1.02 -4.83 -1.80
C THR A 132 0.95 -5.61 -0.50
N LEU A 133 0.89 -6.95 -0.60
CA LEU A 133 0.80 -7.87 0.52
C LEU A 133 2.02 -8.79 0.54
N TYR A 134 2.61 -8.94 1.71
CA TYR A 134 3.79 -9.76 1.97
C TYR A 134 3.47 -10.75 3.09
N ALA A 135 3.56 -12.05 2.83
CA ALA A 135 3.16 -13.07 3.80
C ALA A 135 4.21 -14.17 4.01
N HIS A 136 3.92 -15.07 4.97
CA HIS A 136 4.79 -16.14 5.45
C HIS A 136 6.11 -15.65 6.06
N MET A 137 6.15 -14.39 6.51
CA MET A 137 7.34 -13.74 7.04
C MET A 137 7.83 -14.39 8.33
N ASP A 138 9.14 -14.35 8.55
CA ASP A 138 9.76 -14.73 9.82
C ASP A 138 9.80 -13.54 10.79
N LYS A 139 10.16 -12.37 10.27
CA LYS A 139 10.29 -11.12 11.02
C LYS A 139 9.62 -9.97 10.27
N ILE A 140 8.91 -9.11 11.02
CA ILE A 140 8.38 -7.82 10.59
C ILE A 140 9.22 -6.75 11.28
N VAL A 141 9.68 -5.71 10.56
CA VAL A 141 10.52 -4.63 11.11
C VAL A 141 9.90 -3.25 10.96
N VAL A 142 8.64 -3.20 10.51
CA VAL A 142 7.82 -1.99 10.38
C VAL A 142 6.55 -2.15 11.20
N GLN A 143 5.84 -1.05 11.43
CA GLN A 143 4.59 -1.02 12.21
C GLN A 143 3.46 -0.35 11.42
N GLU A 144 2.21 -0.60 11.81
CA GLU A 144 1.05 0.06 11.25
C GLU A 144 1.14 1.58 11.39
N GLY A 145 0.71 2.32 10.36
CA GLY A 145 0.85 3.77 10.27
C GLY A 145 2.23 4.25 9.82
N GLN A 146 3.23 3.37 9.68
CA GLN A 146 4.55 3.76 9.18
C GLN A 146 4.51 3.97 7.66
N LYS A 147 5.10 5.09 7.19
CA LYS A 147 5.43 5.29 5.77
C LYS A 147 6.68 4.51 5.43
N VAL A 148 6.66 3.82 4.31
CA VAL A 148 7.81 3.09 3.75
C VAL A 148 8.10 3.59 2.35
N SER A 149 9.38 3.65 1.99
CA SER A 149 9.83 3.95 0.63
C SER A 149 9.93 2.66 -0.19
N ARG A 150 9.81 2.76 -1.52
CA ARG A 150 10.15 1.67 -2.44
C ARG A 150 11.57 1.19 -2.17
N GLY A 151 11.80 -0.13 -2.13
CA GLY A 151 13.09 -0.74 -1.82
C GLY A 151 13.46 -0.75 -0.33
N GLN A 152 12.67 -0.12 0.55
CA GLN A 152 12.92 -0.17 1.99
C GLN A 152 12.69 -1.59 2.53
N MET A 153 13.62 -2.09 3.35
CA MET A 153 13.45 -3.35 4.07
C MET A 153 12.26 -3.25 5.05
N ILE A 154 11.31 -4.17 4.93
CA ILE A 154 10.11 -4.25 5.76
C ILE A 154 10.06 -5.50 6.63
N GLY A 155 10.92 -6.47 6.36
CA GLY A 155 11.01 -7.70 7.15
C GLY A 155 11.92 -8.75 6.53
N ALA A 156 11.72 -10.00 6.96
CA ALA A 156 12.52 -11.13 6.52
C ALA A 156 11.66 -12.35 6.16
N MET A 157 12.09 -13.06 5.13
CA MET A 157 11.42 -14.26 4.61
C MET A 157 11.39 -15.40 5.64
N GLY A 158 10.27 -16.09 5.72
CA GLY A 158 10.06 -17.16 6.67
C GLY A 158 9.25 -18.34 6.15
N ARG A 159 8.58 -19.02 7.11
CA ARG A 159 7.70 -20.16 6.85
C ARG A 159 6.53 -20.15 7.85
N THR A 160 5.94 -18.98 8.10
CA THR A 160 4.81 -18.88 9.03
C THR A 160 3.49 -19.12 8.33
N GLY A 161 2.44 -19.43 9.08
CA GLY A 161 1.13 -19.73 8.51
C GLY A 161 1.11 -21.05 7.74
N ARG A 162 0.40 -21.09 6.61
CA ARG A 162 0.17 -22.31 5.82
C ARG A 162 1.17 -22.43 4.68
N ALA A 163 2.46 -22.48 5.02
CA ALA A 163 3.57 -22.56 4.08
C ALA A 163 4.20 -23.96 4.09
N THR A 164 4.44 -24.56 2.92
CA THR A 164 5.09 -25.87 2.77
C THR A 164 6.61 -25.79 2.83
N GLY A 165 7.19 -24.63 2.51
CA GLY A 165 8.63 -24.35 2.52
C GLY A 165 8.89 -22.89 2.86
N VAL A 166 10.17 -22.49 2.91
CA VAL A 166 10.58 -21.09 3.08
C VAL A 166 10.32 -20.33 1.78
N HIS A 167 9.42 -19.36 1.81
CA HIS A 167 9.11 -18.49 0.67
C HIS A 167 8.40 -17.23 1.13
N LEU A 168 8.41 -16.19 0.30
CA LEU A 168 7.52 -15.05 0.36
C LEU A 168 6.31 -15.32 -0.52
N HIS A 169 5.10 -15.21 0.01
CA HIS A 169 3.90 -15.03 -0.78
C HIS A 169 3.67 -13.54 -0.99
N PHE A 170 3.63 -13.09 -2.24
CA PHE A 170 3.53 -11.69 -2.62
C PHE A 170 2.30 -11.44 -3.50
N GLU A 171 1.48 -10.45 -3.12
CA GLU A 171 0.33 -10.01 -3.92
C GLU A 171 0.47 -8.53 -4.30
N ILE A 172 0.04 -8.19 -5.51
CA ILE A 172 -0.32 -6.83 -5.89
C ILE A 172 -1.84 -6.77 -5.96
N ARG A 173 -2.41 -5.74 -5.35
CA ARG A 173 -3.85 -5.56 -5.26
C ARG A 173 -4.24 -4.22 -5.89
N LYS A 174 -5.33 -4.22 -6.64
CA LYS A 174 -5.94 -3.02 -7.22
C LYS A 174 -7.41 -2.97 -6.81
N ASP A 175 -7.85 -1.83 -6.27
CA ASP A 175 -9.22 -1.62 -5.82
C ASP A 175 -9.73 -2.77 -4.93
N ARG A 176 -8.89 -3.17 -3.95
CA ARG A 176 -9.08 -4.28 -2.99
C ARG A 176 -9.00 -5.70 -3.56
N GLY A 177 -8.94 -5.87 -4.89
CA GLY A 177 -8.81 -7.18 -5.54
C GLY A 177 -7.35 -7.54 -5.83
N PRO A 178 -6.95 -8.84 -5.72
CA PRO A 178 -5.64 -9.30 -6.15
C PRO A 178 -5.59 -9.38 -7.67
N ILE A 179 -4.46 -8.98 -8.25
CA ILE A 179 -4.17 -9.10 -9.68
C ILE A 179 -2.85 -9.84 -9.89
N ASP A 180 -2.59 -10.31 -11.12
CA ASP A 180 -1.32 -10.97 -11.43
C ASP A 180 -0.15 -9.99 -11.28
N PRO A 181 0.80 -10.25 -10.35
CA PRO A 181 1.94 -9.38 -10.14
C PRO A 181 2.92 -9.34 -11.30
N LEU A 182 3.07 -10.44 -12.05
CA LEU A 182 4.16 -10.59 -13.03
C LEU A 182 4.17 -9.51 -14.13
N PRO A 183 3.03 -9.12 -14.74
CA PRO A 183 3.03 -8.06 -15.75
C PRO A 183 3.40 -6.67 -15.23
N LEU A 184 3.43 -6.49 -13.91
CA LEU A 184 3.68 -5.20 -13.23
C LEU A 184 5.09 -5.11 -12.63
N LEU A 185 5.84 -6.20 -12.67
CA LEU A 185 7.21 -6.29 -12.16
C LEU A 185 8.22 -6.20 -13.31
N PRO A 186 9.41 -5.63 -13.10
CA PRO A 186 10.47 -5.56 -14.11
C PRO A 186 10.77 -6.94 -14.71
N ASN A 187 10.70 -7.05 -16.04
CA ASN A 187 10.87 -8.33 -16.78
C ASN A 187 9.93 -9.47 -16.36
N GLY A 188 8.89 -9.22 -15.58
CA GLY A 188 7.98 -10.24 -15.06
C GLY A 188 7.25 -11.01 -16.14
N SER A 189 6.90 -10.38 -17.27
CA SER A 189 6.29 -11.04 -18.42
C SER A 189 7.20 -12.11 -19.04
N LYS A 190 8.52 -11.88 -19.10
CA LYS A 190 9.50 -12.87 -19.54
C LYS A 190 9.59 -14.04 -18.57
N VAL A 191 9.55 -13.77 -17.26
CA VAL A 191 9.51 -14.82 -16.22
C VAL A 191 8.23 -15.66 -16.33
N ALA A 192 7.09 -15.02 -16.60
CA ALA A 192 5.81 -15.70 -16.79
C ALA A 192 5.82 -16.64 -18.01
N SER A 193 6.43 -16.23 -19.14
CA SER A 193 6.56 -17.11 -20.33
C SER A 193 7.42 -18.34 -20.02
N TYR A 194 8.57 -18.13 -19.38
CA TYR A 194 9.45 -19.23 -18.96
C TYR A 194 8.77 -20.28 -18.09
N LEU A 195 7.85 -19.86 -17.19
CA LEU A 195 7.10 -20.81 -16.36
C LEU A 195 6.04 -21.61 -17.11
N ARG A 196 5.42 -21.01 -18.14
CA ARG A 196 4.44 -21.71 -19.00
C ARG A 196 5.09 -22.78 -19.86
N ASP A 197 6.29 -22.48 -20.36
CA ASP A 197 7.02 -23.33 -21.29
C ASP A 197 7.84 -24.42 -20.58
N ARG A 198 7.84 -24.42 -19.25
CA ARG A 198 8.55 -25.42 -18.45
C ARG A 198 7.82 -26.77 -18.51
N PRO A 199 8.47 -27.84 -19.01
CA PRO A 199 7.84 -29.15 -19.02
C PRO A 199 7.46 -29.55 -17.60
N SER A 200 6.23 -30.04 -17.43
CA SER A 200 5.78 -30.64 -16.18
C SER A 200 6.73 -31.77 -15.81
N LYS A 201 7.43 -31.65 -14.68
CA LYS A 201 8.11 -32.81 -14.11
C LYS A 201 7.03 -33.79 -13.66
N ASN A 202 6.87 -34.87 -14.43
CA ASN A 202 6.11 -36.04 -14.00
C ASN A 202 6.72 -36.65 -12.76
#